data_99847e4f437379b9382b1008f2155c07
#
_entry.id   99847e4f437379b9382b1008f2155c07
#
_cell.length_a   1.000
_cell.length_b   1.000
_cell.length_c   1.000
_cell.angle_alpha   90.00
_cell.angle_beta   90.00
_cell.angle_gamma   90.00
#
_symmetry.space_group_name_H-M   'P 1'
#
loop_
_entity.id
_entity.type
_entity.pdbx_description
1 polymer ?
#
loop_
_entity_poly.entity_id
_entity_poly.type
_entity_poly.pdbx_seq_one_letter_code
_entity_poly.pdbx_strand_id
1 'polypeptide(L)'
;ASDYPKMEVIVLDDDSVDNTSEVVKKFAQQGVRFIKGQKLSKGWVGKNHAMAQLTTQATGSYIIFMSVDTIVGETDFGTMIRYALDKNLAMLSVMPRRSQLRPNVFFGSLRFFWELILHSRNFPATSTSIWLVKVDELNQYGDFWEHHRATVRPESALAGYFYGKHRYHFLVANQFLDISHEKDWRSQLTTTIRTIGPVFDKSIWLKANVLVVLIIITNGALVCAINLLLTKIWWVGAVNLAGLLTLSLLSVCYTEMSWARGQLLGLISWPWAFLQELWLLFFSIIYSKFQMVSWKGRRLPGSK
;
A
#
# COMPACT_ATOMS: atom_id res chain seq x y z
N ALA A 1 8.16 -22.28 0.13
CA ALA A 1 7.74 -22.70 1.49
C ALA A 1 8.47 -21.82 2.50
N SER A 2 7.91 -21.62 3.70
CA SER A 2 8.58 -20.85 4.77
C SER A 2 9.34 -21.81 5.69
N ASP A 3 10.48 -21.37 6.19
CA ASP A 3 11.29 -22.08 7.18
C ASP A 3 10.79 -21.91 8.63
N TYR A 4 9.74 -21.10 8.86
CA TYR A 4 9.21 -20.84 10.20
C TYR A 4 8.47 -22.06 10.75
N PRO A 5 8.92 -22.66 11.89
CA PRO A 5 8.53 -24.03 12.27
C PRO A 5 7.11 -24.15 12.82
N LYS A 6 6.51 -23.08 13.34
CA LYS A 6 5.17 -23.08 13.96
C LYS A 6 4.26 -22.08 13.25
N MET A 7 3.88 -22.41 12.03
CA MET A 7 3.04 -21.55 11.20
C MET A 7 1.78 -22.28 10.75
N GLU A 8 0.64 -21.66 10.93
CA GLU A 8 -0.59 -22.02 10.24
C GLU A 8 -0.86 -21.06 9.09
N VAL A 9 -1.33 -21.56 7.98
CA VAL A 9 -1.74 -20.75 6.82
C VAL A 9 -3.24 -20.88 6.64
N ILE A 10 -3.97 -19.77 6.76
CA ILE A 10 -5.41 -19.74 6.62
C ILE A 10 -5.77 -18.87 5.43
N VAL A 11 -6.52 -19.44 4.49
CA VAL A 11 -7.02 -18.71 3.31
C VAL A 11 -8.54 -18.69 3.36
N LEU A 12 -9.10 -17.49 3.37
CA LEU A 12 -10.53 -17.26 3.32
C LEU A 12 -10.94 -16.82 1.91
N ASP A 13 -11.91 -17.52 1.35
CA ASP A 13 -12.54 -17.16 0.07
C ASP A 13 -13.80 -16.31 0.32
N ASP A 14 -13.75 -15.03 -0.06
CA ASP A 14 -14.87 -14.08 0.05
C ASP A 14 -15.79 -14.19 -1.19
N ASP A 15 -16.45 -15.35 -1.33
CA ASP A 15 -17.48 -15.61 -2.33
C ASP A 15 -16.97 -15.42 -3.78
N SER A 16 -15.83 -16.04 -4.09
CA SER A 16 -15.27 -16.05 -5.44
C SER A 16 -16.17 -16.86 -6.38
N VAL A 17 -16.37 -16.34 -7.59
CA VAL A 17 -17.18 -16.99 -8.64
C VAL A 17 -16.33 -17.77 -9.65
N ASP A 18 -15.02 -17.76 -9.48
CA ASP A 18 -14.04 -18.48 -10.29
C ASP A 18 -13.52 -19.74 -9.56
N ASN A 19 -12.50 -20.38 -10.12
CA ASN A 19 -11.92 -21.59 -9.56
C ASN A 19 -11.02 -21.36 -8.33
N THR A 20 -11.06 -20.18 -7.68
CA THR A 20 -10.20 -19.84 -6.53
C THR A 20 -10.33 -20.86 -5.40
N SER A 21 -11.56 -21.22 -5.00
CA SER A 21 -11.81 -22.21 -3.94
C SER A 21 -11.16 -23.57 -4.22
N GLU A 22 -11.26 -24.05 -5.48
CA GLU A 22 -10.67 -25.35 -5.87
C GLU A 22 -9.14 -25.28 -5.89
N VAL A 23 -8.59 -24.18 -6.36
CA VAL A 23 -7.13 -23.97 -6.37
C VAL A 23 -6.59 -23.99 -4.96
N VAL A 24 -7.20 -23.26 -4.02
CA VAL A 24 -6.73 -23.19 -2.62
C VAL A 24 -6.84 -24.56 -1.93
N LYS A 25 -7.93 -25.31 -2.16
CA LYS A 25 -8.12 -26.64 -1.57
C LYS A 25 -7.04 -27.65 -1.98
N LYS A 26 -6.42 -27.50 -3.15
CA LYS A 26 -5.29 -28.35 -3.58
C LYS A 26 -4.07 -28.26 -2.64
N PHE A 27 -3.94 -27.15 -1.91
CA PHE A 27 -2.86 -26.95 -0.94
C PHE A 27 -3.19 -27.46 0.48
N ALA A 28 -4.35 -28.07 0.69
CA ALA A 28 -4.73 -28.60 2.01
C ALA A 28 -3.74 -29.64 2.53
N GLN A 29 -3.18 -30.49 1.66
CA GLN A 29 -2.15 -31.47 2.03
C GLN A 29 -0.81 -30.84 2.42
N GLN A 30 -0.61 -29.55 2.09
CA GLN A 30 0.55 -28.76 2.47
C GLN A 30 0.30 -27.92 3.75
N GLY A 31 -0.80 -28.20 4.47
CA GLY A 31 -1.15 -27.53 5.71
C GLY A 31 -1.92 -26.20 5.53
N VAL A 32 -2.39 -25.88 4.33
CA VAL A 32 -3.21 -24.68 4.11
C VAL A 32 -4.65 -24.96 4.52
N ARG A 33 -5.16 -24.22 5.49
CA ARG A 33 -6.55 -24.28 5.95
C ARG A 33 -7.44 -23.36 5.12
N PHE A 34 -8.36 -23.95 4.37
CA PHE A 34 -9.36 -23.20 3.58
C PHE A 34 -10.59 -22.88 4.43
N ILE A 35 -11.05 -21.63 4.36
CA ILE A 35 -12.30 -21.17 4.98
C ILE A 35 -13.18 -20.56 3.91
N LYS A 36 -14.43 -21.00 3.83
CA LYS A 36 -15.45 -20.31 3.04
C LYS A 36 -15.96 -19.12 3.85
N GLY A 37 -15.82 -17.90 3.31
CA GLY A 37 -16.28 -16.69 3.94
C GLY A 37 -17.79 -16.69 4.13
N GLN A 38 -18.22 -16.05 5.21
CA GLN A 38 -19.65 -15.84 5.48
C GLN A 38 -20.18 -14.71 4.58
N LYS A 39 -21.50 -14.74 4.35
CA LYS A 39 -22.18 -13.67 3.60
C LYS A 39 -21.86 -12.31 4.21
N LEU A 40 -21.50 -11.34 3.36
CA LEU A 40 -21.13 -10.00 3.80
C LEU A 40 -22.24 -9.33 4.60
N SER A 41 -21.94 -8.96 5.82
CA SER A 41 -22.87 -8.25 6.72
C SER A 41 -23.05 -6.80 6.26
N LYS A 42 -24.24 -6.24 6.50
CA LYS A 42 -24.57 -4.85 6.14
C LYS A 42 -23.63 -3.86 6.84
N GLY A 43 -23.10 -2.92 6.06
CA GLY A 43 -22.18 -1.89 6.57
C GLY A 43 -20.71 -2.31 6.65
N TRP A 44 -20.38 -3.54 6.27
CA TRP A 44 -19.00 -4.02 6.24
C TRP A 44 -18.34 -3.82 4.88
N VAL A 45 -17.04 -3.49 4.89
CA VAL A 45 -16.17 -3.64 3.73
C VAL A 45 -15.74 -5.10 3.66
N GLY A 46 -15.84 -5.74 2.48
CA GLY A 46 -15.56 -7.18 2.33
C GLY A 46 -14.20 -7.59 2.87
N LYS A 47 -13.13 -6.81 2.62
CA LYS A 47 -11.80 -7.06 3.18
C LYS A 47 -11.82 -7.13 4.72
N ASN A 48 -12.49 -6.20 5.37
CA ASN A 48 -12.52 -6.13 6.84
C ASN A 48 -13.33 -7.28 7.42
N HIS A 49 -14.44 -7.63 6.76
CA HIS A 49 -15.25 -8.78 7.15
C HIS A 49 -14.47 -10.10 7.05
N ALA A 50 -13.69 -10.26 5.97
CA ALA A 50 -12.81 -11.41 5.80
C ALA A 50 -11.70 -11.44 6.87
N MET A 51 -11.04 -10.30 7.13
CA MET A 51 -9.99 -10.20 8.16
C MET A 51 -10.54 -10.48 9.58
N ALA A 52 -11.74 -10.00 9.90
CA ALA A 52 -12.40 -10.31 11.17
C ALA A 52 -12.62 -11.82 11.34
N GLN A 53 -13.13 -12.49 10.31
CA GLN A 53 -13.31 -13.94 10.33
C GLN A 53 -11.97 -14.68 10.45
N LEU A 54 -10.93 -14.26 9.72
CA LEU A 54 -9.59 -14.83 9.84
C LEU A 54 -9.02 -14.67 11.26
N THR A 55 -9.24 -13.51 11.89
CA THR A 55 -8.80 -13.25 13.27
C THR A 55 -9.39 -14.26 14.27
N THR A 56 -10.69 -14.57 14.13
CA THR A 56 -11.35 -15.53 15.03
C THR A 56 -10.91 -16.98 14.80
N GLN A 57 -10.32 -17.27 13.67
CA GLN A 57 -9.86 -18.61 13.29
C GLN A 57 -8.37 -18.85 13.56
N ALA A 58 -7.61 -17.77 13.74
CA ALA A 58 -6.19 -17.84 14.01
C ALA A 58 -5.93 -18.29 15.46
N THR A 59 -4.95 -19.19 15.65
CA THR A 59 -4.57 -19.74 16.96
C THR A 59 -3.17 -19.28 17.39
N GLY A 60 -2.41 -18.65 16.51
CA GLY A 60 -1.06 -18.16 16.77
C GLY A 60 -1.00 -16.92 17.68
N SER A 61 0.13 -16.68 18.33
CA SER A 61 0.39 -15.48 19.14
C SER A 61 0.51 -14.20 18.27
N TYR A 62 0.84 -14.35 17.01
CA TYR A 62 0.90 -13.30 16.01
C TYR A 62 0.06 -13.67 14.79
N ILE A 63 -0.59 -12.69 14.20
CA ILE A 63 -1.26 -12.82 12.91
C ILE A 63 -0.52 -11.96 11.89
N ILE A 64 -0.17 -12.55 10.75
CA ILE A 64 0.33 -11.83 9.57
C ILE A 64 -0.79 -11.80 8.53
N PHE A 65 -1.37 -10.64 8.33
CA PHE A 65 -2.30 -10.41 7.23
C PHE A 65 -1.54 -10.13 5.96
N MET A 66 -1.83 -10.86 4.91
CA MET A 66 -1.15 -10.76 3.63
C MET A 66 -2.14 -10.69 2.48
N SER A 67 -1.88 -9.80 1.53
CA SER A 67 -2.64 -9.75 0.27
C SER A 67 -2.21 -10.88 -0.65
N VAL A 68 -3.13 -11.41 -1.45
CA VAL A 68 -2.84 -12.44 -2.46
C VAL A 68 -1.84 -12.00 -3.53
N ASP A 69 -1.67 -10.69 -3.71
CA ASP A 69 -0.72 -10.09 -4.66
C ASP A 69 0.70 -9.96 -4.07
N THR A 70 0.92 -10.42 -2.83
CA THR A 70 2.20 -10.28 -2.11
C THR A 70 2.96 -11.60 -2.16
N ILE A 71 4.23 -11.52 -2.50
CA ILE A 71 5.17 -12.64 -2.52
C ILE A 71 6.17 -12.41 -1.39
N VAL A 72 6.43 -13.44 -0.62
CA VAL A 72 7.36 -13.43 0.52
C VAL A 72 8.47 -14.43 0.30
N GLY A 73 9.68 -14.10 0.70
CA GLY A 73 10.81 -15.00 0.74
C GLY A 73 10.65 -16.07 1.83
N GLU A 74 11.46 -17.09 1.77
CA GLU A 74 11.37 -18.27 2.64
C GLU A 74 11.58 -17.92 4.12
N THR A 75 12.48 -17.00 4.42
CA THR A 75 12.85 -16.58 5.79
C THR A 75 12.11 -15.34 6.30
N ASP A 76 11.29 -14.71 5.48
CA ASP A 76 10.72 -13.39 5.78
C ASP A 76 9.75 -13.39 6.97
N PHE A 77 8.92 -14.42 7.11
CA PHE A 77 8.02 -14.50 8.26
C PHE A 77 8.79 -14.59 9.57
N GLY A 78 9.84 -15.43 9.62
CA GLY A 78 10.74 -15.53 10.76
C GLY A 78 11.44 -14.20 11.07
N THR A 79 11.88 -13.50 10.04
CA THR A 79 12.53 -12.20 10.16
C THR A 79 11.57 -11.14 10.72
N MET A 80 10.33 -11.08 10.22
CA MET A 80 9.31 -10.16 10.72
C MET A 80 8.99 -10.40 12.19
N ILE A 81 8.79 -11.67 12.59
CA ILE A 81 8.47 -12.03 13.98
C ILE A 81 9.64 -11.74 14.90
N ARG A 82 10.86 -12.12 14.52
CA ARG A 82 12.08 -11.82 15.30
C ARG A 82 12.25 -10.33 15.52
N TYR A 83 12.12 -9.54 14.45
CA TYR A 83 12.18 -8.08 14.55
C TYR A 83 11.11 -7.50 15.49
N ALA A 84 9.88 -8.00 15.41
CA ALA A 84 8.79 -7.56 16.28
C ALA A 84 9.06 -7.90 17.76
N LEU A 85 9.62 -9.10 18.03
CA LEU A 85 10.01 -9.52 19.38
C LEU A 85 11.15 -8.68 19.93
N ASP A 86 12.23 -8.51 19.15
CA ASP A 86 13.43 -7.76 19.56
C ASP A 86 13.12 -6.30 19.87
N LYS A 87 12.18 -5.70 19.14
CA LYS A 87 11.74 -4.31 19.33
C LYS A 87 10.49 -4.18 20.21
N ASN A 88 9.99 -5.28 20.78
CA ASN A 88 8.77 -5.32 21.59
C ASN A 88 7.57 -4.66 20.90
N LEU A 89 7.35 -4.95 19.62
CA LEU A 89 6.29 -4.35 18.84
C LEU A 89 4.96 -5.11 19.02
N ALA A 90 3.88 -4.35 19.02
CA ALA A 90 2.52 -4.88 18.92
C ALA A 90 2.07 -5.03 17.47
N MET A 91 2.61 -4.17 16.58
CA MET A 91 2.31 -4.20 15.16
C MET A 91 3.54 -3.83 14.32
N LEU A 92 3.67 -4.49 13.18
CA LEU A 92 4.68 -4.23 12.17
C LEU A 92 4.01 -4.21 10.80
N SER A 93 4.32 -3.24 9.97
CA SER A 93 3.86 -3.19 8.59
C SER A 93 5.03 -3.07 7.63
N VAL A 94 4.97 -3.76 6.49
CA VAL A 94 6.07 -3.77 5.53
C VAL A 94 5.59 -3.27 4.18
N MET A 95 6.29 -2.29 3.63
CA MET A 95 6.11 -1.84 2.26
C MET A 95 6.83 -2.82 1.32
N PRO A 96 6.12 -3.58 0.48
CA PRO A 96 6.75 -4.48 -0.46
C PRO A 96 7.39 -3.71 -1.61
N ARG A 97 8.40 -4.31 -2.25
CA ARG A 97 9.00 -3.81 -3.48
C ARG A 97 8.30 -4.42 -4.69
N ARG A 98 8.36 -3.73 -5.82
CA ARG A 98 7.88 -4.27 -7.09
C ARG A 98 8.93 -5.19 -7.69
N SER A 99 8.54 -6.41 -8.03
CA SER A 99 9.43 -7.41 -8.64
C SER A 99 9.43 -7.37 -10.17
N GLN A 100 8.30 -6.99 -10.80
CA GLN A 100 8.14 -7.06 -12.25
C GLN A 100 8.43 -5.72 -12.94
N LEU A 101 9.34 -5.75 -13.91
CA LEU A 101 9.59 -4.71 -14.91
C LEU A 101 8.77 -5.02 -16.18
N ARG A 102 7.51 -4.61 -16.22
CA ARG A 102 6.72 -4.60 -17.46
C ARG A 102 6.62 -3.16 -17.98
N PRO A 103 6.44 -2.95 -19.30
CA PRO A 103 6.33 -1.58 -19.85
C PRO A 103 5.31 -0.71 -19.15
N ASN A 104 4.19 -1.28 -18.71
CA ASN A 104 3.14 -0.61 -17.95
C ASN A 104 3.55 -0.24 -16.50
N VAL A 105 4.68 -0.72 -16.03
CA VAL A 105 5.24 -0.42 -14.70
C VAL A 105 6.00 0.91 -14.70
N PHE A 106 6.37 1.45 -15.86
CA PHE A 106 6.91 2.81 -16.00
C PHE A 106 5.99 3.86 -15.37
N PHE A 107 4.70 3.60 -15.38
CA PHE A 107 3.68 4.43 -14.74
C PHE A 107 3.34 3.88 -13.35
N GLY A 108 4.35 3.45 -12.62
CA GLY A 108 4.18 2.99 -11.24
C GLY A 108 3.58 4.11 -10.38
N SER A 109 2.52 3.78 -9.67
CA SER A 109 1.86 4.73 -8.77
C SER A 109 2.84 5.20 -7.68
N LEU A 110 2.83 6.49 -7.39
CA LEU A 110 3.51 7.10 -6.24
C LEU A 110 2.79 6.83 -4.92
N ARG A 111 1.94 5.82 -4.86
CA ARG A 111 1.11 5.50 -3.69
C ARG A 111 1.91 5.45 -2.40
N PHE A 112 3.05 4.77 -2.42
CA PHE A 112 3.90 4.67 -1.24
C PHE A 112 4.62 5.99 -0.93
N PHE A 113 4.90 6.80 -1.95
CA PHE A 113 5.44 8.14 -1.78
C PHE A 113 4.52 9.03 -0.95
N TRP A 114 3.22 9.03 -1.25
CA TRP A 114 2.24 9.78 -0.47
C TRP A 114 2.15 9.28 0.96
N GLU A 115 2.19 7.97 1.20
CA GLU A 115 2.22 7.41 2.55
C GLU A 115 3.48 7.83 3.33
N LEU A 116 4.63 7.88 2.66
CA LEU A 116 5.89 8.27 3.30
C LEU A 116 5.96 9.78 3.62
N ILE A 117 5.36 10.63 2.77
CA ILE A 117 5.40 12.08 2.95
C ILE A 117 4.27 12.60 3.85
N LEU A 118 3.06 12.07 3.70
CA LEU A 118 1.86 12.58 4.36
C LEU A 118 1.49 11.81 5.64
N HIS A 119 2.40 11.05 6.19
CA HIS A 119 2.18 10.39 7.46
C HIS A 119 2.18 11.39 8.63
N SER A 120 1.41 11.05 9.66
CA SER A 120 1.34 11.80 10.92
C SER A 120 1.33 10.83 12.09
N ARG A 121 1.39 11.36 13.32
CA ARG A 121 1.29 10.54 14.52
C ARG A 121 0.01 9.70 14.58
N ASN A 122 -1.12 10.26 14.14
CA ASN A 122 -2.42 9.58 14.14
C ASN A 122 -2.62 8.69 12.91
N PHE A 123 -1.86 8.94 11.84
CA PHE A 123 -1.91 8.20 10.58
C PHE A 123 -0.47 7.89 10.13
N PRO A 124 0.23 6.99 10.82
CA PRO A 124 1.58 6.61 10.42
C PRO A 124 1.56 5.89 9.06
N ALA A 125 2.70 5.90 8.38
CA ALA A 125 2.86 5.13 7.16
C ALA A 125 2.52 3.65 7.41
N THR A 126 1.71 3.06 6.52
CA THR A 126 1.27 1.65 6.62
C THR A 126 1.19 1.02 5.25
N SER A 127 1.38 -0.28 5.18
CA SER A 127 1.12 -1.08 3.99
C SER A 127 -0.10 -1.97 4.22
N THR A 128 -1.01 -1.98 3.24
CA THR A 128 -2.15 -2.91 3.21
C THR A 128 -1.75 -4.28 2.66
N SER A 129 -0.54 -4.41 2.12
CA SER A 129 -0.09 -5.62 1.43
C SER A 129 0.35 -6.70 2.39
N ILE A 130 1.10 -6.33 3.42
CA ILE A 130 1.51 -7.25 4.49
C ILE A 130 1.73 -6.48 5.79
N TRP A 131 1.18 -6.99 6.87
CA TRP A 131 1.35 -6.47 8.22
C TRP A 131 1.11 -7.53 9.28
N LEU A 132 1.83 -7.42 10.37
CA LEU A 132 1.83 -8.32 11.52
C LEU A 132 1.21 -7.62 12.71
N VAL A 133 0.43 -8.34 13.51
CA VAL A 133 -0.10 -7.87 14.79
C VAL A 133 -0.02 -8.98 15.86
N LYS A 134 0.29 -8.59 17.08
CA LYS A 134 0.22 -9.48 18.24
C LYS A 134 -1.23 -9.66 18.67
N VAL A 135 -1.67 -10.93 18.81
CA VAL A 135 -3.08 -11.25 19.05
C VAL A 135 -3.58 -10.69 20.39
N ASP A 136 -2.81 -10.83 21.46
CA ASP A 136 -3.19 -10.29 22.77
C ASP A 136 -3.42 -8.79 22.74
N GLU A 137 -2.58 -8.05 21.99
CA GLU A 137 -2.69 -6.60 21.85
C GLU A 137 -3.89 -6.18 21.00
N LEU A 138 -4.21 -6.96 19.96
CA LEU A 138 -5.41 -6.76 19.16
C LEU A 138 -6.67 -7.01 19.99
N ASN A 139 -6.67 -8.06 20.82
CA ASN A 139 -7.78 -8.37 21.73
C ASN A 139 -7.95 -7.31 22.80
N GLN A 140 -6.88 -6.73 23.34
CA GLN A 140 -6.92 -5.64 24.31
C GLN A 140 -7.45 -4.33 23.70
N TYR A 141 -7.37 -4.14 22.39
CA TYR A 141 -8.01 -3.01 21.72
C TYR A 141 -9.54 -3.10 21.82
N GLY A 142 -10.09 -4.27 22.02
CA GLY A 142 -11.53 -4.54 22.03
C GLY A 142 -12.09 -4.79 20.63
N ASP A 143 -13.34 -4.42 20.39
CA ASP A 143 -14.06 -4.70 19.14
C ASP A 143 -13.49 -3.97 17.91
N PHE A 144 -12.18 -4.11 17.66
CA PHE A 144 -11.47 -3.41 16.61
C PHE A 144 -12.15 -3.54 15.24
N TRP A 145 -12.50 -4.77 14.86
CA TRP A 145 -13.08 -5.02 13.54
C TRP A 145 -14.47 -4.42 13.40
N GLU A 146 -15.29 -4.45 14.45
CA GLU A 146 -16.63 -3.84 14.43
C GLU A 146 -16.55 -2.32 14.34
N HIS A 147 -15.65 -1.69 15.11
CA HIS A 147 -15.42 -0.25 15.03
C HIS A 147 -14.92 0.22 13.67
N HIS A 148 -14.13 -0.62 13.00
CA HIS A 148 -13.52 -0.30 11.70
C HIS A 148 -14.15 -1.05 10.52
N ARG A 149 -15.34 -1.62 10.68
CA ARG A 149 -16.02 -2.42 9.64
C ARG A 149 -16.18 -1.72 8.29
N ALA A 150 -16.41 -0.42 8.28
CA ALA A 150 -16.60 0.40 7.08
C ALA A 150 -15.33 1.16 6.65
N THR A 151 -14.23 1.03 7.40
CA THR A 151 -12.99 1.76 7.15
C THR A 151 -12.25 1.14 5.94
N VAL A 152 -11.79 1.97 5.01
CA VAL A 152 -11.06 1.48 3.82
C VAL A 152 -9.68 0.93 4.19
N ARG A 153 -9.06 1.48 5.25
CA ARG A 153 -7.72 1.13 5.73
C ARG A 153 -7.70 0.93 7.24
N PRO A 154 -8.29 -0.16 7.77
CA PRO A 154 -8.33 -0.42 9.21
C PRO A 154 -6.94 -0.57 9.82
N GLU A 155 -5.97 -1.10 9.05
CA GLU A 155 -4.58 -1.24 9.48
C GLU A 155 -3.93 0.11 9.82
N SER A 156 -4.32 1.22 9.17
CA SER A 156 -3.79 2.55 9.50
C SER A 156 -4.30 3.06 10.86
N ALA A 157 -5.55 2.77 11.21
CA ALA A 157 -6.09 3.11 12.51
C ALA A 157 -5.39 2.34 13.64
N LEU A 158 -5.16 1.04 13.44
CA LEU A 158 -4.45 0.20 14.38
C LEU A 158 -2.98 0.63 14.54
N ALA A 159 -2.32 0.96 13.42
CA ALA A 159 -0.97 1.49 13.42
C ALA A 159 -0.87 2.81 14.21
N GLY A 160 -1.83 3.73 14.04
CA GLY A 160 -1.90 4.98 14.81
C GLY A 160 -2.01 4.74 16.32
N TYR A 161 -2.84 3.80 16.72
CA TYR A 161 -2.98 3.41 18.13
C TYR A 161 -1.66 2.90 18.72
N PHE A 162 -0.97 1.97 18.03
CA PHE A 162 0.30 1.42 18.52
C PHE A 162 1.48 2.35 18.33
N TYR A 163 1.45 3.24 17.34
CA TYR A 163 2.45 4.29 17.17
C TYR A 163 2.47 5.25 18.37
N GLY A 164 1.29 5.64 18.85
CA GLY A 164 1.17 6.44 20.07
C GLY A 164 1.74 5.78 21.34
N LYS A 165 1.85 4.46 21.34
CA LYS A 165 2.44 3.63 22.41
C LYS A 165 3.91 3.25 22.16
N HIS A 166 4.53 3.73 21.09
CA HIS A 166 5.89 3.35 20.63
C HIS A 166 6.03 1.84 20.36
N ARG A 167 4.97 1.19 19.90
CA ARG A 167 4.91 -0.26 19.64
C ARG A 167 4.53 -0.60 18.19
N TYR A 168 4.76 0.34 17.29
CA TYR A 168 4.55 0.18 15.86
C TYR A 168 5.79 0.59 15.07
N HIS A 169 6.19 -0.25 14.11
CA HIS A 169 7.18 0.12 13.11
C HIS A 169 6.66 -0.10 11.69
N PHE A 170 7.13 0.75 10.78
CA PHE A 170 6.95 0.59 9.35
C PHE A 170 8.31 0.31 8.72
N LEU A 171 8.42 -0.78 7.99
CA LEU A 171 9.63 -1.18 7.29
C LEU A 171 9.43 -1.12 5.77
N VAL A 172 10.53 -0.95 5.06
CA VAL A 172 10.61 -1.07 3.61
C VAL A 172 11.34 -2.37 3.29
N ALA A 173 10.74 -3.19 2.42
CA ALA A 173 11.37 -4.41 1.94
C ALA A 173 12.72 -4.12 1.29
N ASN A 174 13.69 -4.99 1.49
CA ASN A 174 15.06 -4.87 0.98
C ASN A 174 15.64 -6.28 0.71
N GLN A 175 16.95 -6.39 0.57
CA GLN A 175 17.63 -7.67 0.34
C GLN A 175 17.55 -8.66 1.53
N PHE A 176 17.27 -8.18 2.75
CA PHE A 176 17.15 -9.01 3.97
C PHE A 176 15.69 -9.33 4.31
N LEU A 177 14.76 -8.63 3.71
CA LEU A 177 13.32 -8.82 3.83
C LEU A 177 12.74 -8.75 2.41
N ASP A 178 12.79 -9.89 1.70
CA ASP A 178 12.49 -9.99 0.27
C ASP A 178 10.98 -10.11 0.01
N ILE A 179 10.26 -9.08 0.43
CA ILE A 179 8.83 -8.99 0.22
C ILE A 179 8.56 -8.19 -1.04
N SER A 180 7.90 -8.81 -1.99
CA SER A 180 7.54 -8.20 -3.26
C SER A 180 6.04 -8.21 -3.52
N HIS A 181 5.62 -7.38 -4.46
CA HIS A 181 4.22 -7.19 -4.81
C HIS A 181 4.06 -7.24 -6.32
N GLU A 182 3.20 -8.15 -6.77
CA GLU A 182 2.88 -8.34 -8.18
C GLU A 182 1.41 -8.07 -8.41
N LYS A 183 1.09 -6.97 -9.05
CA LYS A 183 -0.28 -6.59 -9.34
C LYS A 183 -0.41 -6.06 -10.76
N ASP A 184 -1.44 -6.52 -11.45
CA ASP A 184 -1.77 -6.01 -12.77
C ASP A 184 -2.04 -4.50 -12.76
N TRP A 185 -1.62 -3.81 -13.82
CA TRP A 185 -1.74 -2.37 -13.97
C TRP A 185 -3.17 -1.84 -13.75
N ARG A 186 -4.17 -2.45 -14.41
CA ARG A 186 -5.58 -2.03 -14.27
C ARG A 186 -6.07 -2.16 -12.83
N SER A 187 -5.71 -3.25 -12.18
CA SER A 187 -6.03 -3.50 -10.77
C SER A 187 -5.33 -2.51 -9.84
N GLN A 188 -4.09 -2.09 -10.18
CA GLN A 188 -3.39 -1.04 -9.43
C GLN A 188 -4.08 0.30 -9.54
N LEU A 189 -4.46 0.75 -10.74
CA LEU A 189 -5.18 2.01 -10.95
C LEU A 189 -6.47 2.05 -10.13
N THR A 190 -7.29 1.01 -10.25
CA THR A 190 -8.56 0.90 -9.51
C THR A 190 -8.35 0.93 -8.00
N THR A 191 -7.31 0.22 -7.52
CA THR A 191 -6.97 0.21 -6.09
C THR A 191 -6.49 1.59 -5.64
N THR A 192 -5.64 2.26 -6.42
CA THR A 192 -5.06 3.56 -6.07
C THR A 192 -6.14 4.64 -6.00
N ILE A 193 -7.02 4.73 -7.00
CA ILE A 193 -8.15 5.68 -6.99
C ILE A 193 -8.98 5.55 -5.71
N ARG A 194 -9.20 4.31 -5.25
CA ARG A 194 -9.95 4.03 -4.03
C ARG A 194 -9.19 4.35 -2.75
N THR A 195 -7.88 4.09 -2.71
CA THR A 195 -7.07 4.17 -1.49
C THR A 195 -6.35 5.50 -1.31
N ILE A 196 -6.14 6.27 -2.37
CA ILE A 196 -5.42 7.54 -2.29
C ILE A 196 -6.23 8.59 -1.50
N GLY A 197 -7.57 8.60 -1.64
CA GLY A 197 -8.44 9.49 -0.88
C GLY A 197 -8.26 9.39 0.63
N PRO A 198 -8.31 8.20 1.23
CA PRO A 198 -8.05 7.97 2.65
C PRO A 198 -6.63 8.34 3.11
N VAL A 199 -5.61 8.30 2.27
CA VAL A 199 -4.25 8.75 2.62
C VAL A 199 -4.22 10.24 2.96
N PHE A 200 -5.02 11.04 2.27
CA PHE A 200 -5.14 12.49 2.49
C PHE A 200 -6.14 12.86 3.59
N ASP A 201 -6.58 11.89 4.39
CA ASP A 201 -7.68 12.08 5.33
C ASP A 201 -8.94 12.66 4.64
N LYS A 202 -9.84 13.23 5.41
CA LYS A 202 -11.08 13.84 4.89
C LYS A 202 -10.88 15.27 4.35
N SER A 203 -9.68 15.83 4.47
CA SER A 203 -9.41 17.21 4.09
C SER A 203 -9.40 17.42 2.58
N ILE A 204 -10.44 18.06 2.06
CA ILE A 204 -10.52 18.51 0.66
C ILE A 204 -9.43 19.54 0.33
N TRP A 205 -9.07 20.37 1.30
CA TRP A 205 -8.03 21.37 1.15
C TRP A 205 -6.65 20.76 0.96
N LEU A 206 -6.33 19.70 1.72
CA LEU A 206 -5.07 18.98 1.53
C LEU A 206 -4.99 18.36 0.14
N LYS A 207 -6.07 17.72 -0.33
CA LYS A 207 -6.15 17.15 -1.69
C LYS A 207 -5.97 18.23 -2.76
N ALA A 208 -6.63 19.38 -2.60
CA ALA A 208 -6.52 20.50 -3.53
C ALA A 208 -5.10 21.07 -3.54
N ASN A 209 -4.47 21.27 -2.39
CA ASN A 209 -3.08 21.75 -2.31
C ASN A 209 -2.10 20.79 -2.97
N VAL A 210 -2.21 19.49 -2.73
CA VAL A 210 -1.36 18.48 -3.38
C VAL A 210 -1.57 18.49 -4.89
N LEU A 211 -2.81 18.62 -5.36
CA LEU A 211 -3.12 18.74 -6.79
C LEU A 211 -2.42 19.97 -7.40
N VAL A 212 -2.49 21.14 -6.73
CA VAL A 212 -1.80 22.35 -7.16
C VAL A 212 -0.28 22.16 -7.20
N VAL A 213 0.30 21.55 -6.16
CA VAL A 213 1.74 21.24 -6.11
C VAL A 213 2.16 20.32 -7.26
N LEU A 214 1.38 19.27 -7.55
CA LEU A 214 1.66 18.37 -8.70
C LEU A 214 1.59 19.14 -10.03
N ILE A 215 0.60 20.01 -10.20
CA ILE A 215 0.49 20.87 -11.39
C ILE A 215 1.72 21.77 -11.53
N ILE A 216 2.14 22.41 -10.45
CA ILE A 216 3.32 23.31 -10.44
C ILE A 216 4.58 22.52 -10.80
N ILE A 217 4.81 21.36 -10.18
CA ILE A 217 5.99 20.53 -10.44
C ILE A 217 6.01 20.07 -11.89
N THR A 218 4.89 19.56 -12.40
CA THR A 218 4.80 19.04 -13.78
C THR A 218 5.01 20.15 -14.82
N ASN A 219 4.34 21.29 -14.64
CA ASN A 219 4.51 22.42 -15.56
C ASN A 219 5.88 23.10 -15.40
N GLY A 220 6.37 23.24 -14.17
CA GLY A 220 7.70 23.76 -13.88
C GLY A 220 8.80 22.94 -14.55
N ALA A 221 8.72 21.62 -14.49
CA ALA A 221 9.65 20.74 -15.17
C ALA A 221 9.60 20.89 -16.70
N LEU A 222 8.40 21.02 -17.28
CA LEU A 222 8.22 21.27 -18.71
C LEU A 222 8.84 22.64 -19.12
N VAL A 223 8.57 23.69 -18.34
CA VAL A 223 9.15 25.01 -18.56
C VAL A 223 10.67 24.96 -18.46
N CYS A 224 11.23 24.27 -17.46
CA CYS A 224 12.68 24.06 -17.33
C CYS A 224 13.27 23.36 -18.56
N ALA A 225 12.62 22.30 -19.05
CA ALA A 225 13.07 21.56 -20.23
C ALA A 225 13.05 22.45 -21.49
N ILE A 226 11.98 23.21 -21.71
CA ILE A 226 11.86 24.15 -22.84
C ILE A 226 12.92 25.25 -22.73
N ASN A 227 13.07 25.86 -21.56
CA ASN A 227 14.07 26.91 -21.34
C ASN A 227 15.50 26.37 -21.56
N LEU A 228 15.80 25.14 -21.15
CA LEU A 228 17.11 24.54 -21.38
C LEU A 228 17.46 24.45 -22.89
N LEU A 229 16.44 24.21 -23.73
CA LEU A 229 16.62 24.13 -25.19
C LEU A 229 16.72 25.50 -25.87
N LEU A 230 16.01 26.50 -25.33
CA LEU A 230 15.86 27.80 -26.00
C LEU A 230 16.78 28.90 -25.43
N THR A 231 17.26 28.75 -24.20
CA THR A 231 18.04 29.81 -23.56
C THR A 231 19.46 29.89 -24.10
N LYS A 232 19.92 31.12 -24.38
CA LYS A 232 21.31 31.43 -24.66
C LYS A 232 22.08 31.89 -23.41
N ILE A 233 21.40 32.01 -22.28
CA ILE A 233 21.96 32.50 -21.03
C ILE A 233 22.40 31.27 -20.20
N TRP A 234 23.70 31.02 -20.13
CA TRP A 234 24.29 29.81 -19.56
C TRP A 234 23.88 29.52 -18.12
N TRP A 235 23.77 30.55 -17.26
CA TRP A 235 23.40 30.35 -15.86
C TRP A 235 21.93 29.97 -15.70
N VAL A 236 21.02 30.48 -16.56
CA VAL A 236 19.61 30.04 -16.59
C VAL A 236 19.54 28.57 -17.02
N GLY A 237 20.31 28.19 -18.03
CA GLY A 237 20.42 26.79 -18.45
C GLY A 237 20.95 25.90 -17.32
N ALA A 238 21.98 26.35 -16.60
CA ALA A 238 22.54 25.61 -15.47
C ALA A 238 21.53 25.39 -14.32
N VAL A 239 20.76 26.42 -13.95
CA VAL A 239 19.71 26.31 -12.92
C VAL A 239 18.61 25.35 -13.36
N ASN A 240 18.13 25.44 -14.61
CA ASN A 240 17.13 24.54 -15.14
C ASN A 240 17.60 23.07 -15.16
N LEU A 241 18.85 22.85 -15.59
CA LEU A 241 19.45 21.53 -15.60
C LEU A 241 19.59 20.96 -14.17
N ALA A 242 20.04 21.77 -13.22
CA ALA A 242 20.15 21.37 -11.82
C ALA A 242 18.78 20.96 -11.25
N GLY A 243 17.71 21.71 -11.56
CA GLY A 243 16.34 21.38 -11.15
C GLY A 243 15.87 20.04 -11.71
N LEU A 244 16.08 19.79 -13.01
CA LEU A 244 15.71 18.53 -13.66
C LEU A 244 16.51 17.35 -13.10
N LEU A 245 17.82 17.53 -12.88
CA LEU A 245 18.68 16.50 -12.27
C LEU A 245 18.24 16.18 -10.84
N THR A 246 17.88 17.19 -10.04
CA THR A 246 17.37 16.98 -8.67
C THR A 246 16.10 16.15 -8.69
N LEU A 247 15.13 16.44 -9.54
CA LEU A 247 13.90 15.64 -9.68
C LEU A 247 14.21 14.21 -10.12
N SER A 248 15.13 14.04 -11.06
CA SER A 248 15.56 12.71 -11.52
C SER A 248 16.23 11.91 -10.40
N LEU A 249 17.11 12.51 -9.61
CA LEU A 249 17.76 11.85 -8.47
C LEU A 249 16.76 11.47 -7.39
N LEU A 250 15.83 12.36 -7.02
CA LEU A 250 14.76 12.06 -6.06
C LEU A 250 13.89 10.88 -6.55
N SER A 251 13.62 10.83 -7.85
CA SER A 251 12.87 9.70 -8.43
C SER A 251 13.66 8.39 -8.36
N VAL A 252 14.97 8.41 -8.56
CA VAL A 252 15.82 7.21 -8.38
C VAL A 252 15.78 6.75 -6.93
N CYS A 253 15.95 7.64 -5.96
CA CYS A 253 15.85 7.29 -4.55
C CYS A 253 14.50 6.64 -4.22
N TYR A 254 13.40 7.18 -4.76
CA TYR A 254 12.08 6.59 -4.57
C TYR A 254 11.95 5.21 -5.24
N THR A 255 12.46 5.06 -6.47
CA THR A 255 12.39 3.78 -7.18
C THR A 255 13.30 2.73 -6.55
N GLU A 256 14.41 3.12 -5.93
CA GLU A 256 15.25 2.22 -5.15
C GLU A 256 14.50 1.62 -3.95
N MET A 257 13.69 2.43 -3.26
CA MET A 257 12.86 1.95 -2.15
C MET A 257 11.69 1.09 -2.63
N SER A 258 11.10 1.40 -3.78
CA SER A 258 9.83 0.82 -4.22
C SER A 258 9.96 -0.30 -5.26
N TRP A 259 11.09 -0.43 -5.94
CA TRP A 259 11.34 -1.42 -6.99
C TRP A 259 12.50 -2.34 -6.64
N ALA A 260 12.33 -3.63 -6.87
CA ALA A 260 13.39 -4.61 -6.67
C ALA A 260 14.45 -4.56 -7.78
N ARG A 261 14.08 -4.12 -8.97
CA ARG A 261 14.94 -4.03 -10.17
C ARG A 261 14.62 -2.78 -10.98
N GLY A 262 15.58 -2.30 -11.77
CA GLY A 262 15.38 -1.20 -12.71
C GLY A 262 15.27 0.18 -12.07
N GLN A 263 15.90 0.41 -10.92
CA GLN A 263 15.84 1.65 -10.15
C GLN A 263 16.26 2.88 -10.99
N LEU A 264 17.27 2.71 -11.86
CA LEU A 264 17.74 3.78 -12.74
C LEU A 264 16.68 4.27 -13.73
N LEU A 265 15.63 3.49 -14.00
CA LEU A 265 14.50 3.95 -14.80
C LEU A 265 13.81 5.16 -14.18
N GLY A 266 13.96 5.37 -12.87
CA GLY A 266 13.53 6.57 -12.18
C GLY A 266 14.06 7.87 -12.79
N LEU A 267 15.27 7.86 -13.39
CA LEU A 267 15.85 9.03 -14.05
C LEU A 267 14.95 9.61 -15.16
N ILE A 268 14.23 8.76 -15.86
CA ILE A 268 13.44 9.15 -17.05
C ILE A 268 11.92 8.98 -16.84
N SER A 269 11.49 8.19 -15.86
CA SER A 269 10.06 7.86 -15.66
C SER A 269 9.29 8.88 -14.82
N TRP A 270 9.96 9.72 -14.05
CA TRP A 270 9.32 10.64 -13.11
C TRP A 270 8.32 11.62 -13.75
N PRO A 271 8.51 12.18 -14.98
CA PRO A 271 7.51 13.09 -15.55
C PRO A 271 6.17 12.37 -15.75
N TRP A 272 6.23 11.14 -16.24
CA TRP A 272 5.05 10.30 -16.45
C TRP A 272 4.40 9.86 -15.14
N ALA A 273 5.22 9.57 -14.11
CA ALA A 273 4.72 9.22 -12.79
C ALA A 273 3.93 10.39 -12.18
N PHE A 274 4.44 11.63 -12.26
CA PHE A 274 3.73 12.81 -11.77
C PHE A 274 2.43 13.10 -12.55
N LEU A 275 2.44 12.98 -13.88
CA LEU A 275 1.23 13.13 -14.70
C LEU A 275 0.18 12.09 -14.32
N GLN A 276 0.60 10.83 -14.10
CA GLN A 276 -0.29 9.78 -13.65
C GLN A 276 -0.89 10.07 -12.27
N GLU A 277 -0.07 10.52 -11.30
CA GLU A 277 -0.57 10.85 -9.97
C GLU A 277 -1.55 12.04 -10.00
N LEU A 278 -1.30 13.04 -10.83
CA LEU A 278 -2.23 14.14 -11.07
C LEU A 278 -3.60 13.61 -11.52
N TRP A 279 -3.59 12.70 -12.51
CA TRP A 279 -4.79 12.06 -13.04
C TRP A 279 -5.49 11.20 -11.98
N LEU A 280 -4.75 10.36 -11.26
CA LEU A 280 -5.29 9.49 -10.22
C LEU A 280 -5.91 10.28 -9.06
N LEU A 281 -5.25 11.35 -8.61
CA LEU A 281 -5.77 12.21 -7.56
C LEU A 281 -7.05 12.92 -8.00
N PHE A 282 -7.08 13.44 -9.22
CA PHE A 282 -8.27 14.08 -9.80
C PHE A 282 -9.46 13.10 -9.83
N PHE A 283 -9.27 11.90 -10.37
CA PHE A 283 -10.32 10.89 -10.38
C PHE A 283 -10.70 10.41 -8.97
N SER A 284 -9.75 10.27 -8.06
CA SER A 284 -10.06 9.92 -6.67
C SER A 284 -10.97 10.94 -6.00
N ILE A 285 -10.77 12.24 -6.26
CA ILE A 285 -11.64 13.31 -5.75
C ILE A 285 -13.04 13.17 -6.34
N ILE A 286 -13.16 12.99 -7.67
CA ILE A 286 -14.45 12.84 -8.35
C ILE A 286 -15.18 11.62 -7.82
N TYR A 287 -14.54 10.45 -7.82
CA TYR A 287 -15.17 9.19 -7.38
C TYR A 287 -15.61 9.26 -5.90
N SER A 288 -14.80 9.90 -5.06
CA SER A 288 -15.16 10.12 -3.66
C SER A 288 -16.38 11.03 -3.53
N LYS A 289 -16.39 12.16 -4.25
CA LYS A 289 -17.49 13.15 -4.21
C LYS A 289 -18.82 12.56 -4.69
N PHE A 290 -18.81 11.75 -5.73
CA PHE A 290 -20.00 11.14 -6.32
C PHE A 290 -20.32 9.75 -5.75
N GLN A 291 -19.63 9.30 -4.69
CA GLN A 291 -19.82 7.98 -4.09
C GLN A 291 -19.76 6.82 -5.09
N MET A 292 -18.96 6.97 -6.15
CA MET A 292 -18.80 5.99 -7.22
C MET A 292 -17.78 4.88 -6.89
N VAL A 293 -17.21 4.92 -5.70
CA VAL A 293 -16.20 3.94 -5.28
C VAL A 293 -16.89 2.60 -5.02
N SER A 294 -16.53 1.60 -5.82
CA SER A 294 -17.06 0.24 -5.67
C SER A 294 -15.94 -0.79 -5.51
N TRP A 295 -16.26 -1.91 -4.87
CA TRP A 295 -15.39 -3.08 -4.73
C TRP A 295 -16.17 -4.33 -5.14
N LYS A 296 -15.64 -5.13 -6.07
CA LYS A 296 -16.30 -6.34 -6.57
C LYS A 296 -17.78 -6.09 -6.88
N GLY A 297 -18.10 -4.99 -7.58
CA GLY A 297 -19.47 -4.60 -7.93
C GLY A 297 -20.32 -4.05 -6.78
N ARG A 298 -19.81 -3.97 -5.55
CA ARG A 298 -20.53 -3.46 -4.37
C ARG A 298 -20.06 -2.02 -4.07
N ARG A 299 -20.98 -1.09 -3.86
CA ARG A 299 -20.66 0.29 -3.46
C ARG A 299 -20.07 0.28 -2.05
N LEU A 300 -18.95 0.95 -1.87
CA LEU A 300 -18.41 1.15 -0.52
C LEU A 300 -19.27 2.17 0.23
N PRO A 301 -19.56 1.94 1.53
CA PRO A 301 -20.27 2.92 2.33
C PRO A 301 -19.46 4.23 2.31
N GLY A 302 -20.13 5.31 1.91
CA GLY A 302 -19.51 6.62 1.86
C GLY A 302 -18.98 6.98 3.23
N SER A 303 -17.73 7.40 3.34
CA SER A 303 -17.23 8.08 4.53
C SER A 303 -18.04 9.35 4.70
N LYS A 304 -18.96 9.32 5.67
CA LYS A 304 -19.60 10.54 6.17
C LYS A 304 -18.55 11.44 6.81
#